data_3e322d34efb93afae628d754df7ec866
#
_entry.id   3e322d34efb93afae628d754df7ec866
#
_cell.length_a   1.000
_cell.length_b   1.000
_cell.length_c   1.000
_cell.angle_alpha   90.00
_cell.angle_beta   90.00
_cell.angle_gamma   90.00
#
_symmetry.space_group_name_H-M   'P 1'
#
loop_
_entity.id
_entity.type
_entity.pdbx_description
1 polymer ?
#
loop_
_entity_poly.entity_id
_entity_poly.type
_entity_poly.pdbx_seq_one_letter_code
_entity_poly.pdbx_strand_id
1 'polypeptide(L)'
;MFPLAHFLRQELRDAPGRASYTLRLTLSCAVLITLFMTLQIPFLAVALIVVFYVSQPNVLMIKLVSVVFFVTVTVALGGVLLIIKWTYDYPLIRLAASVALFFCALYLMRVLGKLGLAFFVVALAVIYAQTFPSMTSQSEILVRLLLWLWVAINTAILVTLLVNACFQQAFPGNQFKARL
;
A
#
# COMPACT_ATOMS: atom_id res chain seq x y z
N MET A 1 -20.77 32.73 -17.13
CA MET A 1 -19.40 32.83 -16.63
C MET A 1 -19.27 31.90 -15.43
N PHE A 2 -18.51 30.85 -15.54
CA PHE A 2 -18.48 29.74 -14.56
C PHE A 2 -17.99 30.19 -13.20
N PRO A 3 -18.60 29.73 -12.11
CA PRO A 3 -18.19 30.07 -10.74
C PRO A 3 -16.96 29.22 -10.28
N LEU A 4 -16.02 28.98 -11.21
CA LEU A 4 -14.82 28.19 -10.94
C LEU A 4 -13.99 28.80 -9.82
N ALA A 5 -13.90 30.12 -9.80
CA ALA A 5 -13.21 30.86 -8.73
C ALA A 5 -13.92 30.74 -7.38
N HIS A 6 -15.25 30.68 -7.37
CA HIS A 6 -16.04 30.50 -6.15
C HIS A 6 -15.93 29.05 -5.64
N PHE A 7 -15.95 28.07 -6.54
CA PHE A 7 -15.76 26.66 -6.23
C PHE A 7 -14.35 26.41 -5.67
N LEU A 8 -13.31 26.93 -6.34
CA LEU A 8 -11.93 26.84 -5.85
C LEU A 8 -11.73 27.51 -4.49
N ARG A 9 -12.38 28.65 -4.26
CA ARG A 9 -12.30 29.36 -2.98
C ARG A 9 -13.02 28.62 -1.86
N GLN A 10 -14.05 27.85 -2.18
CA GLN A 10 -14.80 27.02 -1.24
C GLN A 10 -14.04 25.75 -0.90
N GLU A 11 -13.39 25.10 -1.88
CA GLU A 11 -12.53 23.93 -1.71
C GLU A 11 -11.19 24.26 -1.00
N LEU A 12 -10.66 25.48 -1.20
CA LEU A 12 -9.45 25.98 -0.55
C LEU A 12 -9.68 26.50 0.88
N ARG A 13 -10.93 26.51 1.37
CA ARG A 13 -11.19 26.84 2.78
C ARG A 13 -10.53 25.80 3.68
N ASP A 14 -9.83 26.31 4.70
CA ASP A 14 -9.17 25.49 5.71
C ASP A 14 -10.18 24.56 6.42
N ALA A 15 -10.18 23.28 6.02
CA ALA A 15 -10.88 22.26 6.77
C ALA A 15 -10.02 21.88 7.99
N PRO A 16 -10.61 21.89 9.22
CA PRO A 16 -9.87 21.57 10.43
C PRO A 16 -9.30 20.14 10.33
N GLY A 17 -7.98 20.01 10.48
CA GLY A 17 -7.26 18.73 10.38
C GLY A 17 -6.60 18.43 9.04
N ARG A 18 -6.86 19.19 7.99
CA ARG A 18 -6.26 18.98 6.66
C ARG A 18 -4.74 19.17 6.68
N ALA A 19 -4.26 20.24 7.33
CA ALA A 19 -2.84 20.51 7.49
C ALA A 19 -2.11 19.39 8.27
N SER A 20 -2.71 18.91 9.35
CA SER A 20 -2.15 17.80 10.15
C SER A 20 -2.07 16.49 9.37
N TYR A 21 -3.07 16.19 8.53
CA TYR A 21 -3.04 15.01 7.67
C TYR A 21 -1.94 15.12 6.61
N THR A 22 -1.87 16.26 5.91
CA THR A 22 -0.85 16.49 4.88
C THR A 22 0.55 16.40 5.45
N LEU A 23 0.79 17.00 6.62
CA LEU A 23 2.08 16.97 7.28
C LEU A 23 2.49 15.54 7.67
N ARG A 24 1.56 14.75 8.21
CA ARG A 24 1.82 13.33 8.51
C ARG A 24 2.14 12.52 7.28
N LEU A 25 1.39 12.72 6.20
CA LEU A 25 1.61 12.03 4.93
C LEU A 25 3.00 12.40 4.35
N THR A 26 3.31 13.69 4.28
CA THR A 26 4.60 14.18 3.76
C THR A 26 5.76 13.65 4.59
N LEU A 27 5.64 13.64 5.92
CA LEU A 27 6.67 13.11 6.82
C LEU A 27 6.85 11.60 6.62
N SER A 28 5.76 10.85 6.48
CA SER A 28 5.82 9.40 6.22
C SER A 28 6.54 9.11 4.89
N CYS A 29 6.25 9.88 3.84
CA CYS A 29 6.94 9.75 2.56
C CYS A 29 8.44 10.12 2.68
N ALA A 30 8.77 11.22 3.35
CA ALA A 30 10.15 11.63 3.52
C ALA A 30 10.99 10.61 4.31
N VAL A 31 10.46 10.11 5.43
CA VAL A 31 11.11 9.05 6.23
C VAL A 31 11.27 7.77 5.42
N LEU A 32 10.24 7.38 4.65
CA LEU A 32 10.31 6.19 3.81
C LEU A 32 11.38 6.33 2.72
N ILE A 33 11.43 7.46 2.02
CA ILE A 33 12.44 7.70 0.98
C ILE A 33 13.85 7.64 1.56
N THR A 34 14.11 8.33 2.68
CA THR A 34 15.41 8.31 3.33
C THR A 34 15.80 6.91 3.76
N LEU A 35 14.87 6.14 4.34
CA LEU A 35 15.11 4.77 4.77
C LEU A 35 15.41 3.84 3.60
N PHE A 36 14.66 3.94 2.49
CA PHE A 36 14.87 3.13 1.29
C PHE A 36 16.21 3.46 0.61
N MET A 37 16.58 4.75 0.55
CA MET A 37 17.86 5.16 -0.01
C MET A 37 19.04 4.71 0.85
N THR A 38 18.93 4.76 2.17
CA THR A 38 20.01 4.32 3.09
C THR A 38 20.17 2.81 3.12
N LEU A 39 19.08 2.06 3.11
CA LEU A 39 19.09 0.59 3.15
C LEU A 39 19.12 -0.05 1.75
N GLN A 40 19.10 0.76 0.68
CA GLN A 40 19.07 0.31 -0.71
C GLN A 40 17.96 -0.72 -0.99
N ILE A 41 16.77 -0.50 -0.39
CA ILE A 41 15.63 -1.38 -0.59
C ILE A 41 15.04 -1.10 -1.98
N PRO A 42 14.86 -2.14 -2.83
CA PRO A 42 14.22 -1.97 -4.13
C PRO A 42 12.72 -1.68 -3.97
N PHE A 43 12.05 -1.29 -5.08
CA PHE A 43 10.60 -1.09 -5.16
C PHE A 43 10.06 0.12 -4.39
N LEU A 44 10.83 1.21 -4.29
CA LEU A 44 10.40 2.46 -3.65
C LEU A 44 9.04 2.97 -4.17
N ALA A 45 8.79 2.87 -5.47
CA ALA A 45 7.53 3.32 -6.08
C ALA A 45 6.31 2.58 -5.50
N VAL A 46 6.41 1.25 -5.36
CA VAL A 46 5.33 0.43 -4.76
C VAL A 46 5.13 0.81 -3.29
N ALA A 47 6.21 0.99 -2.55
CA ALA A 47 6.16 1.38 -1.15
C ALA A 47 5.49 2.76 -0.94
N LEU A 48 5.77 3.75 -1.80
CA LEU A 48 5.11 5.06 -1.76
C LEU A 48 3.60 4.96 -2.03
N ILE A 49 3.19 4.15 -3.01
CA ILE A 49 1.77 3.89 -3.27
C ILE A 49 1.10 3.33 -2.02
N VAL A 50 1.73 2.40 -1.32
CA VAL A 50 1.21 1.81 -0.07
C VAL A 50 1.03 2.88 1.01
N VAL A 51 1.99 3.83 1.18
CA VAL A 51 1.86 4.93 2.15
C VAL A 51 0.60 5.75 1.88
N PHE A 52 0.33 6.09 0.61
CA PHE A 52 -0.87 6.86 0.25
C PHE A 52 -2.16 6.11 0.60
N TYR A 53 -2.21 4.80 0.41
CA TYR A 53 -3.40 4.00 0.72
C TYR A 53 -3.59 3.73 2.21
N VAL A 54 -2.50 3.51 2.95
CA VAL A 54 -2.56 3.27 4.41
C VAL A 54 -2.85 4.56 5.17
N SER A 55 -2.39 5.70 4.65
CA SER A 55 -2.59 7.01 5.28
C SER A 55 -4.06 7.43 5.20
N GLN A 56 -4.76 7.38 6.33
CA GLN A 56 -6.17 7.75 6.46
C GLN A 56 -6.30 8.89 7.49
N PRO A 57 -7.34 9.75 7.39
CA PRO A 57 -7.57 10.81 8.37
C PRO A 57 -7.89 10.26 9.76
N ASN A 58 -8.55 9.10 9.85
CA ASN A 58 -8.93 8.42 11.07
C ASN A 58 -7.89 7.41 11.53
N VAL A 59 -7.43 7.55 12.77
CA VAL A 59 -6.38 6.70 13.36
C VAL A 59 -6.81 5.23 13.52
N LEU A 60 -8.06 5.00 13.90
CA LEU A 60 -8.60 3.63 13.99
C LEU A 60 -8.62 2.96 12.61
N MET A 61 -8.96 3.73 11.56
CA MET A 61 -8.93 3.25 10.19
C MET A 61 -7.50 2.95 9.72
N ILE A 62 -6.51 3.75 10.11
CA ILE A 62 -5.09 3.45 9.77
C ILE A 62 -4.69 2.09 10.32
N LYS A 63 -4.96 1.80 11.60
CA LYS A 63 -4.63 0.52 12.22
C LYS A 63 -5.34 -0.65 11.54
N LEU A 64 -6.63 -0.51 11.29
CA LEU A 64 -7.42 -1.56 10.65
C LEU A 64 -6.96 -1.82 9.21
N VAL A 65 -6.77 -0.76 8.41
CA VAL A 65 -6.26 -0.86 7.05
C VAL A 65 -4.87 -1.47 7.02
N SER A 66 -3.99 -1.11 7.95
CA SER A 66 -2.62 -1.65 8.05
C SER A 66 -2.63 -3.16 8.32
N VAL A 67 -3.46 -3.64 9.24
CA VAL A 67 -3.58 -5.07 9.55
C VAL A 67 -4.14 -5.84 8.37
N VAL A 68 -5.23 -5.35 7.77
CA VAL A 68 -5.83 -5.96 6.58
C VAL A 68 -4.81 -6.01 5.45
N PHE A 69 -4.08 -4.91 5.23
CA PHE A 69 -3.07 -4.82 4.18
C PHE A 69 -1.93 -5.82 4.40
N PHE A 70 -1.41 -5.91 5.62
CA PHE A 70 -0.35 -6.86 5.99
C PHE A 70 -0.77 -8.30 5.69
N VAL A 71 -1.94 -8.71 6.16
CA VAL A 71 -2.47 -10.07 5.95
C VAL A 71 -2.68 -10.35 4.47
N THR A 72 -3.32 -9.42 3.76
CA THR A 72 -3.65 -9.57 2.34
C THR A 72 -2.41 -9.67 1.48
N VAL A 73 -1.40 -8.82 1.72
CA VAL A 73 -0.13 -8.86 0.98
C VAL A 73 0.62 -10.16 1.25
N THR A 74 0.66 -10.62 2.49
CA THR A 74 1.33 -11.87 2.86
C THR A 74 0.67 -13.08 2.19
N VAL A 75 -0.65 -13.14 2.21
CA VAL A 75 -1.41 -14.22 1.55
C VAL A 75 -1.23 -14.16 0.03
N ALA A 76 -1.30 -12.97 -0.57
CA ALA A 76 -1.20 -12.82 -2.02
C ALA A 76 0.21 -13.15 -2.54
N LEU A 77 1.26 -12.63 -1.91
CA LEU A 77 2.63 -12.94 -2.32
C LEU A 77 3.00 -14.39 -2.02
N GLY A 78 2.49 -14.97 -0.92
CA GLY A 78 2.57 -16.39 -0.66
C GLY A 78 1.89 -17.23 -1.75
N GLY A 79 0.70 -16.82 -2.20
CA GLY A 79 0.00 -17.42 -3.34
C GLY A 79 0.81 -17.33 -4.64
N VAL A 80 1.41 -16.18 -4.94
CA VAL A 80 2.29 -16.02 -6.11
C VAL A 80 3.49 -16.95 -6.04
N LEU A 81 4.14 -17.08 -4.88
CA LEU A 81 5.26 -18.00 -4.69
C LEU A 81 4.84 -19.45 -4.94
N LEU A 82 3.69 -19.88 -4.42
CA LEU A 82 3.15 -21.22 -4.65
C LEU A 82 2.85 -21.47 -6.13
N ILE A 83 2.22 -20.51 -6.80
CA ILE A 83 1.95 -20.58 -8.24
C ILE A 83 3.25 -20.74 -9.02
N ILE A 84 4.25 -19.91 -8.75
CA ILE A 84 5.54 -19.99 -9.43
C ILE A 84 6.21 -21.33 -9.15
N LYS A 85 6.21 -21.84 -7.91
CA LYS A 85 6.81 -23.11 -7.53
C LYS A 85 6.20 -24.30 -8.29
N TRP A 86 4.88 -24.31 -8.47
CA TRP A 86 4.17 -25.45 -9.08
C TRP A 86 4.03 -25.33 -10.59
N THR A 87 4.05 -24.12 -11.14
CA THR A 87 3.80 -23.87 -12.56
C THR A 87 5.01 -23.29 -13.31
N TYR A 88 6.20 -23.44 -12.72
CA TYR A 88 7.43 -22.88 -13.33
C TYR A 88 7.63 -23.34 -14.77
N ASP A 89 7.45 -24.64 -15.02
CA ASP A 89 7.65 -25.27 -16.33
C ASP A 89 6.46 -25.09 -17.29
N TYR A 90 5.31 -24.60 -16.79
CA TYR A 90 4.07 -24.48 -17.55
C TYR A 90 3.58 -23.02 -17.64
N PRO A 91 4.07 -22.24 -18.61
CA PRO A 91 3.78 -20.80 -18.70
C PRO A 91 2.29 -20.49 -18.86
N LEU A 92 1.52 -21.33 -19.57
CA LEU A 92 0.08 -21.15 -19.77
C LEU A 92 -0.71 -21.34 -18.46
N ILE A 93 -0.36 -22.36 -17.67
CA ILE A 93 -1.01 -22.64 -16.38
C ILE A 93 -0.68 -21.50 -15.42
N ARG A 94 0.56 -21.01 -15.42
CA ARG A 94 0.97 -19.87 -14.61
C ARG A 94 0.17 -18.61 -14.97
N LEU A 95 -0.03 -18.33 -16.25
CA LEU A 95 -0.84 -17.21 -16.72
C LEU A 95 -2.28 -17.34 -16.23
N ALA A 96 -2.91 -18.50 -16.41
CA ALA A 96 -4.28 -18.75 -15.97
C ALA A 96 -4.44 -18.59 -14.44
N ALA A 97 -3.52 -19.15 -13.65
CA ALA A 97 -3.52 -19.02 -12.18
C ALA A 97 -3.35 -17.57 -11.74
N SER A 98 -2.50 -16.80 -12.42
CA SER A 98 -2.27 -15.37 -12.13
C SER A 98 -3.49 -14.52 -12.45
N VAL A 99 -4.16 -14.81 -13.58
CA VAL A 99 -5.42 -14.14 -13.95
C VAL A 99 -6.51 -14.47 -12.91
N ALA A 100 -6.61 -15.70 -12.46
CA ALA A 100 -7.57 -16.11 -11.43
C ALA A 100 -7.30 -15.37 -10.10
N LEU A 101 -6.04 -15.29 -9.67
CA LEU A 101 -5.67 -14.59 -8.44
C LEU A 101 -5.93 -13.08 -8.55
N PHE A 102 -5.63 -12.49 -9.69
CA PHE A 102 -5.93 -11.08 -9.99
C PHE A 102 -7.45 -10.82 -9.97
N PHE A 103 -8.24 -11.69 -10.59
CA PHE A 103 -9.68 -11.61 -10.57
C PHE A 103 -10.24 -11.70 -9.14
N CYS A 104 -9.75 -12.62 -8.33
CA CYS A 104 -10.10 -12.71 -6.90
C CYS A 104 -9.78 -11.43 -6.15
N ALA A 105 -8.61 -10.82 -6.38
CA ALA A 105 -8.23 -9.57 -5.74
C ALA A 105 -9.17 -8.42 -6.12
N LEU A 106 -9.53 -8.29 -7.41
CA LEU A 106 -10.49 -7.29 -7.88
C LEU A 106 -11.91 -7.54 -7.35
N TYR A 107 -12.33 -8.81 -7.27
CA TYR A 107 -13.61 -9.16 -6.68
C TYR A 107 -13.69 -8.75 -5.21
N LEU A 108 -12.67 -9.07 -4.41
CA LEU A 108 -12.57 -8.68 -3.00
C LEU A 108 -12.51 -7.14 -2.85
N MET A 109 -11.82 -6.45 -3.76
CA MET A 109 -11.84 -4.99 -3.81
C MET A 109 -13.26 -4.44 -3.93
N ARG A 110 -14.09 -5.06 -4.77
CA ARG A 110 -15.47 -4.62 -4.97
C ARG A 110 -16.35 -4.91 -3.76
N VAL A 111 -16.19 -6.08 -3.14
CA VAL A 111 -17.01 -6.54 -2.01
C VAL A 111 -16.70 -5.77 -0.73
N LEU A 112 -15.43 -5.47 -0.46
CA LEU A 112 -14.98 -4.86 0.81
C LEU A 112 -15.06 -3.32 0.84
N GLY A 113 -15.50 -2.68 -0.23
CA GLY A 113 -15.73 -1.24 -0.29
C GLY A 113 -14.49 -0.41 0.11
N LYS A 114 -14.54 0.33 1.22
CA LYS A 114 -13.44 1.21 1.67
C LYS A 114 -12.15 0.45 1.98
N LEU A 115 -12.21 -0.79 2.44
CA LEU A 115 -11.06 -1.67 2.67
C LEU A 115 -10.56 -2.31 1.36
N GLY A 116 -11.38 -2.30 0.32
CA GLY A 116 -11.07 -2.88 -0.98
C GLY A 116 -9.87 -2.26 -1.69
N LEU A 117 -9.51 -1.02 -1.37
CA LEU A 117 -8.32 -0.37 -1.94
C LEU A 117 -7.02 -1.12 -1.63
N ALA A 118 -6.94 -1.81 -0.48
CA ALA A 118 -5.80 -2.67 -0.16
C ALA A 118 -5.65 -3.79 -1.19
N PHE A 119 -6.75 -4.39 -1.62
CA PHE A 119 -6.76 -5.45 -2.64
C PHE A 119 -6.39 -4.95 -4.03
N PHE A 120 -6.68 -3.69 -4.35
CA PHE A 120 -6.21 -3.08 -5.60
C PHE A 120 -4.67 -3.00 -5.65
N VAL A 121 -4.04 -2.54 -4.57
CA VAL A 121 -2.57 -2.49 -4.50
C VAL A 121 -1.97 -3.90 -4.54
N VAL A 122 -2.62 -4.86 -3.88
CA VAL A 122 -2.23 -6.27 -3.96
C VAL A 122 -2.35 -6.80 -5.40
N ALA A 123 -3.42 -6.47 -6.11
CA ALA A 123 -3.58 -6.84 -7.51
C ALA A 123 -2.45 -6.27 -8.39
N LEU A 124 -2.07 -5.01 -8.17
CA LEU A 124 -0.91 -4.40 -8.83
C LEU A 124 0.40 -5.13 -8.50
N ALA A 125 0.62 -5.47 -7.22
CA ALA A 125 1.80 -6.20 -6.79
C ALA A 125 1.87 -7.60 -7.41
N VAL A 126 0.73 -8.29 -7.56
CA VAL A 126 0.63 -9.59 -8.23
C VAL A 126 1.02 -9.48 -9.70
N ILE A 127 0.50 -8.47 -10.42
CA ILE A 127 0.88 -8.23 -11.81
C ILE A 127 2.38 -7.97 -11.91
N TYR A 128 2.91 -7.10 -11.04
CA TYR A 128 4.32 -6.77 -11.03
C TYR A 128 5.20 -8.00 -10.76
N ALA A 129 4.79 -8.85 -9.82
CA ALA A 129 5.48 -10.09 -9.51
C ALA A 129 5.52 -11.07 -10.70
N GLN A 130 4.53 -11.04 -11.60
CA GLN A 130 4.51 -11.87 -12.80
C GLN A 130 5.54 -11.45 -13.85
N THR A 131 6.11 -10.25 -13.77
CA THR A 131 7.20 -9.82 -14.65
C THR A 131 8.55 -10.43 -14.26
N PHE A 132 8.71 -10.88 -13.01
CA PHE A 132 9.98 -11.40 -12.50
C PHE A 132 10.48 -12.65 -13.25
N PRO A 133 9.63 -13.67 -13.57
CA PRO A 133 10.07 -14.83 -14.33
C PRO A 133 10.54 -14.52 -15.75
N SER A 134 10.13 -13.38 -16.33
CA SER A 134 10.63 -12.94 -17.64
C SER A 134 11.99 -12.24 -17.57
N MET A 135 12.35 -11.73 -16.37
CA MET A 135 13.63 -11.03 -16.16
C MET A 135 14.78 -11.98 -15.83
N THR A 136 14.48 -13.14 -15.21
CA THR A 136 15.51 -14.09 -14.79
C THR A 136 14.98 -15.51 -14.84
N SER A 137 15.84 -16.43 -15.32
CA SER A 137 15.59 -17.88 -15.29
C SER A 137 16.03 -18.53 -13.97
N GLN A 138 16.72 -17.80 -13.10
CA GLN A 138 17.20 -18.32 -11.83
C GLN A 138 16.11 -18.20 -10.75
N SER A 139 15.59 -19.33 -10.30
CA SER A 139 14.54 -19.42 -9.29
C SER A 139 14.91 -18.75 -7.96
N GLU A 140 16.19 -18.77 -7.58
CA GLU A 140 16.67 -18.13 -6.35
C GLU A 140 16.52 -16.61 -6.39
N ILE A 141 16.92 -15.97 -7.51
CA ILE A 141 16.79 -14.52 -7.68
C ILE A 141 15.31 -14.11 -7.64
N LEU A 142 14.44 -14.91 -8.23
CA LEU A 142 13.01 -14.66 -8.29
C LEU A 142 12.36 -14.69 -6.89
N VAL A 143 12.68 -15.69 -6.08
CA VAL A 143 12.23 -15.75 -4.69
C VAL A 143 12.76 -14.57 -3.89
N ARG A 144 14.01 -14.20 -4.08
CA ARG A 144 14.63 -13.03 -3.41
C ARG A 144 13.93 -11.72 -3.79
N LEU A 145 13.59 -11.50 -5.06
CA LEU A 145 12.84 -10.33 -5.51
C LEU A 145 11.44 -10.25 -4.90
N LEU A 146 10.72 -11.39 -4.81
CA LEU A 146 9.42 -11.43 -4.16
C LEU A 146 9.49 -11.14 -2.66
N LEU A 147 10.51 -11.66 -1.98
CA LEU A 147 10.74 -11.34 -0.58
C LEU A 147 11.09 -9.86 -0.37
N TRP A 148 11.90 -9.27 -1.25
CA TRP A 148 12.19 -7.84 -1.21
C TRP A 148 10.93 -6.99 -1.44
N LEU A 149 10.06 -7.41 -2.36
CA LEU A 149 8.76 -6.74 -2.56
C LEU A 149 7.90 -6.81 -1.30
N TRP A 150 7.86 -7.97 -0.63
CA TRP A 150 7.15 -8.13 0.64
C TRP A 150 7.73 -7.22 1.72
N VAL A 151 9.05 -7.18 1.87
CA VAL A 151 9.75 -6.30 2.82
C VAL A 151 9.44 -4.84 2.53
N ALA A 152 9.50 -4.41 1.27
CA ALA A 152 9.23 -3.03 0.86
C ALA A 152 7.82 -2.57 1.26
N ILE A 153 6.81 -3.40 1.01
CA ILE A 153 5.42 -3.09 1.36
C ILE A 153 5.23 -3.03 2.88
N ASN A 154 5.77 -4.01 3.61
CA ASN A 154 5.62 -4.05 5.08
C ASN A 154 6.39 -2.92 5.78
N THR A 155 7.55 -2.53 5.26
CA THR A 155 8.30 -1.36 5.75
C THR A 155 7.48 -0.08 5.57
N ALA A 156 6.80 0.09 4.44
CA ALA A 156 5.93 1.24 4.20
C ALA A 156 4.76 1.31 5.20
N ILE A 157 4.12 0.17 5.49
CA ILE A 157 3.07 0.07 6.51
C ILE A 157 3.61 0.45 7.89
N LEU A 158 4.75 -0.11 8.27
CA LEU A 158 5.37 0.12 9.58
C LEU A 158 5.77 1.58 9.76
N VAL A 159 6.41 2.20 8.77
CA VAL A 159 6.77 3.63 8.81
C VAL A 159 5.53 4.50 8.96
N THR A 160 4.48 4.22 8.20
CA THR A 160 3.21 4.97 8.31
C THR A 160 2.59 4.85 9.69
N LEU A 161 2.59 3.65 10.29
CA LEU A 161 2.09 3.43 11.65
C LEU A 161 2.93 4.17 12.68
N LEU A 162 4.25 4.12 12.60
CA LEU A 162 5.16 4.79 13.54
C LEU A 162 4.99 6.31 13.48
N VAL A 163 4.99 6.90 12.30
CA VAL A 163 4.78 8.34 12.14
C VAL A 163 3.44 8.76 12.73
N ASN A 164 2.36 8.02 12.45
CA ASN A 164 1.05 8.33 13.02
C ASN A 164 1.00 8.15 14.54
N ALA A 165 1.69 7.15 15.09
CA ALA A 165 1.79 6.96 16.54
C ALA A 165 2.53 8.12 17.22
N CYS A 166 3.64 8.60 16.65
CA CYS A 166 4.38 9.76 17.15
C CYS A 166 3.52 11.03 17.16
N PHE A 167 2.74 11.26 16.10
CA PHE A 167 1.84 12.42 16.05
C PHE A 167 0.66 12.33 17.01
N GLN A 168 0.20 11.13 17.34
CA GLN A 168 -0.84 10.94 18.38
C GLN A 168 -0.35 11.31 19.77
N GLN A 169 0.88 10.95 20.10
CA GLN A 169 1.50 11.30 21.39
C GLN A 169 1.78 12.80 21.51
N ALA A 170 2.13 13.46 20.39
CA ALA A 170 2.45 14.88 20.37
C ALA A 170 1.21 15.80 20.48
N PHE A 171 0.00 15.34 20.04
CA PHE A 171 -1.22 16.16 20.01
C PHE A 171 -2.46 15.42 20.52
N PRO A 172 -2.55 15.08 21.83
CA PRO A 172 -3.71 14.37 22.37
C PRO A 172 -5.01 15.19 22.35
N GLY A 173 -4.92 16.52 22.33
CA GLY A 173 -6.08 17.43 22.42
C GLY A 173 -6.97 17.51 21.15
N ASN A 174 -6.49 17.14 19.98
CA ASN A 174 -7.28 17.25 18.74
C ASN A 174 -8.27 16.11 18.53
N GLN A 175 -8.15 15.02 19.27
CA GLN A 175 -9.09 13.89 19.18
C GLN A 175 -10.41 14.16 19.90
N PHE A 176 -10.40 15.00 20.94
CA PHE A 176 -11.63 15.38 21.66
C PHE A 176 -12.49 16.37 20.89
N LYS A 177 -11.88 17.30 20.13
CA LYS A 177 -12.61 18.28 19.31
C LYS A 177 -13.27 17.68 18.05
N ALA A 178 -12.87 16.52 17.61
CA ALA A 178 -13.47 15.84 16.46
C ALA A 178 -14.62 14.91 16.84
N ARG A 179 -14.93 14.78 18.15
CA ARG A 179 -16.04 13.96 18.67
C ARG A 179 -17.20 14.77 19.23
N LEU A 180 -17.08 16.09 19.31
CA LEU A 180 -18.14 17.05 19.62
C LEU A 180 -18.60 17.73 18.33
#